data_49574204023db3e6c1fbfc3801a0f1ee
#
_entry.id   49574204023db3e6c1fbfc3801a0f1ee
#
_cell.length_a   1.000
_cell.length_b   1.000
_cell.length_c   1.000
_cell.angle_alpha   90.00
_cell.angle_beta   90.00
_cell.angle_gamma   90.00
#
_symmetry.space_group_name_H-M   'P 1'
#
loop_
_entity.id
_entity.type
_entity.pdbx_description
1 polymer ?
#
loop_
_entity_poly.entity_id
_entity_poly.type
_entity_poly.pdbx_seq_one_letter_code
_entity_poly.pdbx_strand_id
1 'polypeptide(L)'
;KLDEGAVKGSPGSLAKVLPETFLSVFEKAAQAPATEDTVQWPVKGKGTHSFRVCRASDTVLPRRDSDSDRTVASRDNDFATLSPRVRLPHVAASRVGSVESPNRVLPEESSTAGKSSRLLGTLVHRLLAVQQRPEVTQPEEIGRRLREIAQTTESVALDENDHALSDAVTLYQSIAGQDEVVQLLQQPCIHEVPFSFFLPGETPRVMRGMVDCLVREDETCVAVVEFKTGKPRDEDRVQLEAYLQAARMFFPDLQVRGRLIYAGQPASEK
;
A
#
# COMPACT_ATOMS: atom_id res chain seq x y z
N LYS A 1 12.44 -9.94 -22.40
CA LYS A 1 13.47 -10.56 -23.25
C LYS A 1 13.27 -10.04 -24.65
N LEU A 2 14.35 -9.61 -25.31
CA LEU A 2 14.35 -9.30 -26.74
C LEU A 2 14.57 -10.59 -27.48
N ASP A 3 13.74 -10.84 -28.47
CA ASP A 3 13.85 -12.00 -29.36
C ASP A 3 13.83 -11.48 -30.80
N GLU A 4 14.91 -11.68 -31.54
CA GLU A 4 15.11 -11.11 -32.88
C GLU A 4 14.88 -9.59 -32.96
N GLY A 5 15.22 -8.86 -31.90
CA GLY A 5 15.08 -7.39 -31.84
C GLY A 5 13.68 -6.89 -31.39
N ALA A 6 12.71 -7.77 -31.18
CA ALA A 6 11.39 -7.42 -30.69
C ALA A 6 11.19 -7.78 -29.22
N VAL A 7 10.42 -6.98 -28.48
CA VAL A 7 10.07 -7.24 -27.08
C VAL A 7 8.96 -8.27 -26.99
N LYS A 8 9.32 -9.51 -26.64
CA LYS A 8 8.32 -10.56 -26.37
C LYS A 8 7.97 -10.61 -24.86
N GLY A 9 6.73 -10.34 -24.52
CA GLY A 9 6.20 -10.48 -23.17
C GLY A 9 5.75 -11.91 -22.86
N SER A 10 6.32 -12.55 -21.83
CA SER A 10 5.78 -13.80 -21.27
C SER A 10 4.44 -13.56 -20.54
N PRO A 11 3.61 -14.58 -20.28
CA PRO A 11 2.43 -14.46 -19.43
C PRO A 11 2.78 -13.83 -18.08
N GLY A 12 2.03 -12.80 -17.65
CA GLY A 12 2.31 -12.03 -16.42
C GLY A 12 3.43 -10.99 -16.52
N SER A 13 4.05 -10.81 -17.68
CA SER A 13 5.10 -9.81 -17.90
C SER A 13 4.52 -8.40 -18.03
N LEU A 14 5.20 -7.42 -17.46
CA LEU A 14 4.85 -6.00 -17.57
C LEU A 14 4.78 -5.54 -19.04
N ALA A 15 5.53 -6.17 -19.93
CA ALA A 15 5.50 -5.87 -21.35
C ALA A 15 4.11 -6.07 -22.01
N LYS A 16 3.22 -6.86 -21.40
CA LYS A 16 1.84 -7.05 -21.94
C LYS A 16 0.89 -5.92 -21.60
N VAL A 17 1.20 -5.10 -20.61
CA VAL A 17 0.38 -3.96 -20.17
C VAL A 17 0.92 -2.62 -20.63
N LEU A 18 2.15 -2.60 -21.17
CA LEU A 18 2.74 -1.38 -21.71
C LEU A 18 2.25 -1.10 -23.12
N PRO A 19 2.04 0.18 -23.49
CA PRO A 19 1.71 0.54 -24.87
C PRO A 19 2.78 0.07 -25.87
N GLU A 20 2.38 -0.38 -27.05
CA GLU A 20 3.30 -0.79 -28.10
C GLU A 20 4.30 0.31 -28.46
N THR A 21 3.86 1.56 -28.48
CA THR A 21 4.72 2.74 -28.69
C THR A 21 5.82 2.87 -27.63
N PHE A 22 5.56 2.40 -26.39
CA PHE A 22 6.58 2.37 -25.34
C PHE A 22 7.50 1.15 -25.48
N LEU A 23 6.99 0.01 -25.92
CA LEU A 23 7.81 -1.18 -26.17
C LEU A 23 8.85 -0.91 -27.27
N SER A 24 8.50 -0.11 -28.28
CA SER A 24 9.44 0.31 -29.34
C SER A 24 10.66 1.08 -28.80
N VAL A 25 10.60 1.67 -27.60
CA VAL A 25 11.76 2.33 -26.96
C VAL A 25 12.84 1.31 -26.62
N PHE A 26 12.46 0.12 -26.14
CA PHE A 26 13.41 -0.96 -25.83
C PHE A 26 14.03 -1.54 -27.08
N GLU A 27 13.27 -1.65 -28.16
CA GLU A 27 13.75 -2.13 -29.46
C GLU A 27 14.76 -1.14 -30.07
N LYS A 28 14.42 0.15 -30.06
CA LYS A 28 15.32 1.22 -30.48
C LYS A 28 16.60 1.25 -29.62
N ALA A 29 16.48 1.11 -28.31
CA ALA A 29 17.62 1.09 -27.41
C ALA A 29 18.55 -0.10 -27.69
N ALA A 30 17.99 -1.27 -28.06
CA ALA A 30 18.77 -2.45 -28.41
C ALA A 30 19.51 -2.30 -29.75
N GLN A 31 18.94 -1.56 -30.70
CA GLN A 31 19.51 -1.31 -32.03
C GLN A 31 20.40 -0.08 -32.10
N ALA A 32 20.29 0.81 -31.09
CA ALA A 32 21.06 2.06 -31.06
C ALA A 32 22.60 1.78 -31.01
N PRO A 33 23.40 2.54 -31.76
CA PRO A 33 24.86 2.38 -31.73
C PRO A 33 25.41 2.68 -30.34
N ALA A 34 26.62 2.15 -30.05
CA ALA A 34 27.23 2.28 -28.72
C ALA A 34 27.50 3.76 -28.31
N THR A 35 27.57 4.65 -29.26
CA THR A 35 27.74 6.10 -29.05
C THR A 35 26.47 6.82 -28.67
N GLU A 36 25.31 6.19 -28.83
CA GLU A 36 24.00 6.77 -28.53
C GLU A 36 23.52 6.26 -27.15
N ASP A 37 23.47 7.17 -26.19
CA ASP A 37 23.15 6.83 -24.78
C ASP A 37 21.72 7.24 -24.39
N THR A 38 20.92 7.75 -25.35
CA THR A 38 19.53 8.17 -25.13
C THR A 38 18.61 7.70 -26.25
N VAL A 39 17.37 7.35 -25.89
CA VAL A 39 16.28 7.01 -26.82
C VAL A 39 15.07 7.88 -26.54
N GLN A 40 14.44 8.38 -27.60
CA GLN A 40 13.27 9.26 -27.52
C GLN A 40 11.97 8.47 -27.65
N TRP A 41 11.00 8.81 -26.80
CA TRP A 41 9.64 8.30 -26.87
C TRP A 41 8.65 9.46 -27.08
N PRO A 42 8.13 9.67 -28.29
CA PRO A 42 7.10 10.66 -28.56
C PRO A 42 5.74 10.13 -28.06
N VAL A 43 5.07 10.93 -27.20
CA VAL A 43 3.73 10.62 -26.70
C VAL A 43 2.74 11.57 -27.34
N LYS A 44 1.75 11.02 -28.04
CA LYS A 44 0.72 11.82 -28.75
C LYS A 44 0.04 12.79 -27.79
N GLY A 45 0.17 14.09 -28.04
CA GLY A 45 -0.43 15.17 -27.24
C GLY A 45 0.25 15.50 -25.92
N LYS A 46 1.40 14.83 -25.57
CA LYS A 46 2.12 15.04 -24.29
C LYS A 46 3.61 15.35 -24.46
N GLY A 47 4.10 15.51 -25.69
CA GLY A 47 5.51 15.80 -25.95
C GLY A 47 6.38 14.54 -26.10
N THR A 48 7.70 14.71 -25.94
CA THR A 48 8.68 13.64 -26.10
C THR A 48 9.44 13.42 -24.80
N HIS A 49 9.52 12.15 -24.36
CA HIS A 49 10.31 11.74 -23.20
C HIS A 49 11.64 11.15 -23.65
N SER A 50 12.72 11.46 -22.95
CA SER A 50 14.07 10.93 -23.20
C SER A 50 14.42 9.88 -22.16
N PHE A 51 14.91 8.70 -22.61
CA PHE A 51 15.35 7.62 -21.75
C PHE A 51 16.83 7.36 -21.98
N ARG A 52 17.57 7.23 -20.88
CA ARG A 52 18.97 6.86 -20.92
C ARG A 52 19.11 5.36 -21.18
N VAL A 53 19.97 4.99 -22.13
CA VAL A 53 20.30 3.60 -22.43
C VAL A 53 21.49 3.18 -21.57
N CYS A 54 21.24 2.26 -20.64
CA CYS A 54 22.29 1.62 -19.85
C CYS A 54 22.65 0.27 -20.49
N ARG A 55 23.84 0.16 -21.05
CA ARG A 55 24.35 -1.09 -21.59
C ARG A 55 25.22 -1.79 -20.52
N ALA A 56 25.01 -3.10 -20.33
CA ALA A 56 25.96 -3.88 -19.57
C ALA A 56 27.28 -3.85 -20.38
N SER A 57 28.33 -3.29 -19.81
CA SER A 57 29.66 -3.45 -20.40
C SER A 57 30.04 -4.93 -20.26
N ASP A 58 30.53 -5.54 -21.33
CA ASP A 58 31.09 -6.90 -21.32
C ASP A 58 32.41 -7.01 -20.51
N THR A 59 32.76 -5.96 -19.81
CA THR A 59 33.84 -5.98 -18.84
C THR A 59 33.38 -6.83 -17.68
N VAL A 60 33.69 -8.11 -17.74
CA VAL A 60 33.70 -8.99 -16.55
C VAL A 60 34.50 -8.23 -15.50
N LEU A 61 33.81 -7.71 -14.48
CA LEU A 61 34.51 -7.15 -13.32
C LEU A 61 35.45 -8.26 -12.85
N PRO A 62 36.77 -8.04 -12.83
CA PRO A 62 37.69 -9.05 -12.35
C PRO A 62 37.24 -9.45 -10.96
N ARG A 63 37.04 -10.76 -10.74
CA ARG A 63 36.90 -11.29 -9.39
C ARG A 63 38.04 -10.70 -8.59
N ARG A 64 37.72 -9.93 -7.57
CA ARG A 64 38.72 -9.50 -6.60
C ARG A 64 39.24 -10.76 -5.93
N ASP A 65 40.37 -11.29 -6.44
CA ASP A 65 41.20 -12.15 -5.63
C ASP A 65 41.66 -11.30 -4.44
N SER A 66 41.32 -11.75 -3.27
CA SER A 66 41.78 -11.20 -2.00
C SER A 66 43.30 -11.43 -1.91
N ASP A 67 44.09 -10.49 -2.36
CA ASP A 67 45.45 -10.21 -1.94
C ASP A 67 46.18 -9.44 -3.06
N SER A 68 46.15 -8.14 -2.98
CA SER A 68 47.30 -7.31 -3.34
C SER A 68 47.04 -5.85 -2.96
N ASP A 69 47.82 -5.42 -2.03
CA ASP A 69 48.13 -4.06 -1.62
C ASP A 69 48.29 -3.15 -2.88
N ARG A 70 47.29 -2.31 -3.14
CA ARG A 70 47.43 -1.17 -4.04
C ARG A 70 46.68 0.01 -3.41
N THR A 71 47.47 0.87 -2.80
CA THR A 71 47.10 2.26 -2.51
C THR A 71 46.71 2.96 -3.82
N VAL A 72 45.41 2.93 -4.11
CA VAL A 72 44.79 3.84 -5.08
C VAL A 72 44.25 4.99 -4.30
N ALA A 73 44.76 6.20 -4.57
CA ALA A 73 44.25 7.44 -4.02
C ALA A 73 42.72 7.48 -4.18
N SER A 74 42.03 7.39 -3.06
CA SER A 74 40.57 7.48 -2.93
C SER A 74 40.15 8.83 -3.49
N ARG A 75 39.45 8.83 -4.61
CA ARG A 75 38.47 9.88 -4.86
C ARG A 75 37.31 9.56 -3.94
N ASP A 76 37.03 10.48 -3.02
CA ASP A 76 35.92 10.41 -2.09
C ASP A 76 34.58 10.17 -2.83
N ASN A 77 34.28 8.93 -3.09
CA ASN A 77 32.90 8.50 -3.29
C ASN A 77 32.35 8.22 -1.89
N ASP A 78 31.68 9.19 -1.33
CA ASP A 78 30.94 9.11 -0.06
C ASP A 78 29.75 8.15 -0.08
N PHE A 79 29.83 7.10 -0.87
CA PHE A 79 28.94 5.95 -0.69
C PHE A 79 29.61 5.04 0.35
N ALA A 80 29.28 5.29 1.61
CA ALA A 80 29.59 4.36 2.69
C ALA A 80 29.23 2.95 2.21
N THR A 81 30.21 2.04 2.27
CA THR A 81 30.01 0.63 1.97
C THR A 81 28.82 0.18 2.81
N LEU A 82 27.67 -0.05 2.15
CA LEU A 82 26.48 -0.49 2.85
C LEU A 82 26.84 -1.81 3.52
N SER A 83 26.92 -1.79 4.83
CA SER A 83 27.04 -3.00 5.65
C SER A 83 26.03 -4.04 5.18
N PRO A 84 26.35 -5.34 5.23
CA PRO A 84 25.44 -6.39 4.78
C PRO A 84 24.06 -6.10 5.35
N ARG A 85 23.06 -6.00 4.47
CA ARG A 85 21.70 -5.60 4.84
C ARG A 85 21.18 -6.60 5.86
N VAL A 86 21.18 -6.21 7.12
CA VAL A 86 20.46 -6.94 8.16
C VAL A 86 18.98 -6.80 7.83
N ARG A 87 18.35 -7.89 7.39
CA ARG A 87 16.91 -7.93 7.20
C ARG A 87 16.28 -8.02 8.58
N LEU A 88 15.79 -6.90 9.09
CA LEU A 88 15.00 -6.90 10.31
C LEU A 88 13.67 -7.62 10.06
N PRO A 89 13.21 -8.49 10.97
CA PRO A 89 11.91 -9.09 10.87
C PRO A 89 10.82 -8.00 10.87
N HIS A 90 9.81 -8.18 10.01
CA HIS A 90 8.68 -7.27 9.91
C HIS A 90 7.49 -7.80 10.69
N VAL A 91 6.82 -6.90 11.41
CA VAL A 91 5.56 -7.18 12.10
C VAL A 91 4.48 -6.27 11.51
N ALA A 92 3.39 -6.86 11.05
CA ALA A 92 2.23 -6.08 10.64
C ALA A 92 1.50 -5.59 11.91
N ALA A 93 1.10 -4.32 11.94
CA ALA A 93 0.36 -3.75 13.05
C ALA A 93 -0.93 -4.51 13.35
N SER A 94 -1.61 -5.03 12.32
CA SER A 94 -2.79 -5.91 12.45
C SER A 94 -2.52 -7.25 13.13
N ARG A 95 -1.25 -7.62 13.35
CA ARG A 95 -0.84 -8.86 14.06
C ARG A 95 -0.27 -8.61 15.45
N VAL A 96 -0.24 -7.35 15.89
CA VAL A 96 0.29 -6.95 17.20
C VAL A 96 -0.73 -7.31 18.27
N GLY A 97 -0.99 -8.34 18.71
CA GLY A 97 -1.97 -8.78 19.71
C GLY A 97 -2.38 -10.22 19.53
N SER A 98 -2.10 -10.81 18.37
CA SER A 98 -2.14 -12.25 18.22
C SER A 98 -0.91 -12.81 18.93
N VAL A 99 -1.13 -13.38 20.11
CA VAL A 99 -0.11 -14.14 20.85
C VAL A 99 0.50 -15.15 19.88
N GLU A 100 1.80 -15.00 19.61
CA GLU A 100 2.58 -16.01 18.90
C GLU A 100 2.57 -17.29 19.75
N SER A 101 1.54 -18.12 19.57
CA SER A 101 1.68 -19.54 19.86
C SER A 101 2.57 -20.10 18.75
N PRO A 102 3.78 -20.61 19.06
CA PRO A 102 4.73 -21.07 18.04
C PRO A 102 4.22 -22.26 17.22
N ASN A 103 3.02 -22.73 17.48
CA ASN A 103 2.39 -23.89 16.84
C ASN A 103 0.98 -23.62 16.28
N ARG A 104 0.61 -22.35 16.09
CA ARG A 104 -0.60 -22.06 15.34
C ARG A 104 -0.27 -22.19 13.85
N VAL A 105 -0.40 -23.39 13.33
CA VAL A 105 -0.76 -23.60 11.92
C VAL A 105 -1.86 -22.58 11.65
N LEU A 106 -1.59 -21.65 10.73
CA LEU A 106 -2.59 -20.70 10.26
C LEU A 106 -3.84 -21.53 10.00
N PRO A 107 -4.98 -21.24 10.64
CA PRO A 107 -6.20 -21.86 10.19
C PRO A 107 -6.27 -21.48 8.71
N GLU A 108 -6.28 -22.45 7.83
CA GLU A 108 -6.77 -22.26 6.49
C GLU A 108 -8.21 -21.74 6.65
N GLU A 109 -8.37 -20.43 6.80
CA GLU A 109 -9.66 -19.78 6.62
C GLU A 109 -9.98 -19.80 5.12
N SER A 110 -10.03 -20.98 4.58
CA SER A 110 -10.61 -21.29 3.29
C SER A 110 -12.14 -21.41 3.35
N SER A 111 -12.77 -20.90 4.41
CA SER A 111 -14.22 -20.74 4.37
C SER A 111 -14.58 -19.61 3.42
N THR A 112 -15.49 -19.86 2.50
CA THR A 112 -16.07 -18.87 1.57
C THR A 112 -16.57 -17.64 2.32
N ALA A 113 -17.10 -17.79 3.54
CA ALA A 113 -17.54 -16.73 4.43
C ALA A 113 -16.39 -15.77 4.84
N GLY A 114 -15.21 -16.26 5.15
CA GLY A 114 -14.06 -15.42 5.51
C GLY A 114 -13.52 -14.59 4.33
N LYS A 115 -13.56 -15.16 3.12
CA LYS A 115 -13.17 -14.45 1.89
C LYS A 115 -14.16 -13.34 1.55
N SER A 116 -15.45 -13.60 1.66
CA SER A 116 -16.51 -12.62 1.43
C SER A 116 -16.41 -11.46 2.42
N SER A 117 -16.26 -11.72 3.71
CA SER A 117 -16.13 -10.67 4.72
C SER A 117 -14.90 -9.76 4.48
N ARG A 118 -13.78 -10.32 4.05
CA ARG A 118 -12.57 -9.55 3.72
C ARG A 118 -12.78 -8.67 2.48
N LEU A 119 -13.44 -9.19 1.44
CA LEU A 119 -13.80 -8.43 0.25
C LEU A 119 -14.66 -7.22 0.61
N LEU A 120 -15.72 -7.43 1.39
CA LEU A 120 -16.62 -6.37 1.82
C LEU A 120 -15.87 -5.28 2.59
N GLY A 121 -15.02 -5.66 3.55
CA GLY A 121 -14.19 -4.72 4.29
C GLY A 121 -13.30 -3.90 3.36
N THR A 122 -12.57 -4.53 2.45
CA THR A 122 -11.69 -3.85 1.50
C THR A 122 -12.44 -2.83 0.64
N LEU A 123 -13.59 -3.17 0.12
CA LEU A 123 -14.41 -2.29 -0.73
C LEU A 123 -14.94 -1.09 0.05
N VAL A 124 -15.42 -1.32 1.28
CA VAL A 124 -15.92 -0.25 2.15
C VAL A 124 -14.81 0.73 2.52
N HIS A 125 -13.62 0.25 2.94
CA HIS A 125 -12.47 1.11 3.25
C HIS A 125 -12.03 1.92 2.03
N ARG A 126 -11.95 1.29 0.85
CA ARG A 126 -11.59 1.98 -0.38
C ARG A 126 -12.62 3.05 -0.76
N LEU A 127 -13.92 2.79 -0.57
CA LEU A 127 -14.95 3.78 -0.83
C LEU A 127 -14.87 4.96 0.14
N LEU A 128 -14.64 4.71 1.43
CA LEU A 128 -14.41 5.77 2.43
C LEU A 128 -13.19 6.63 2.06
N ALA A 129 -12.11 6.01 1.58
CA ALA A 129 -10.89 6.72 1.18
C ALA A 129 -11.07 7.59 -0.08
N VAL A 130 -11.85 7.13 -1.04
CA VAL A 130 -12.13 7.88 -2.29
C VAL A 130 -13.15 8.99 -2.05
N GLN A 131 -14.10 8.75 -1.18
CA GLN A 131 -15.17 9.68 -0.84
C GLN A 131 -14.77 10.51 0.39
N GLN A 132 -13.93 11.51 0.20
CA GLN A 132 -13.39 12.37 1.28
C GLN A 132 -14.45 13.02 2.17
N ARG A 133 -15.70 13.10 1.70
CA ARG A 133 -16.84 13.54 2.49
C ARG A 133 -17.99 12.56 2.21
N PRO A 134 -18.32 11.68 3.17
CA PRO A 134 -19.42 10.75 2.97
C PRO A 134 -20.72 11.53 2.90
N GLU A 135 -21.17 11.79 1.70
CA GLU A 135 -22.56 12.14 1.49
C GLU A 135 -23.36 10.84 1.63
N VAL A 136 -24.41 10.86 2.45
CA VAL A 136 -25.36 9.76 2.52
C VAL A 136 -26.08 9.72 1.18
N THR A 137 -25.51 8.96 0.25
CA THR A 137 -26.03 8.78 -1.09
C THR A 137 -27.02 7.60 -1.10
N GLN A 138 -27.89 7.60 -2.12
CA GLN A 138 -28.84 6.52 -2.32
C GLN A 138 -28.10 5.18 -2.49
N PRO A 139 -28.65 4.05 -2.02
CA PRO A 139 -28.03 2.73 -2.09
C PRO A 139 -27.55 2.36 -3.50
N GLU A 140 -28.31 2.72 -4.53
CA GLU A 140 -27.97 2.45 -5.92
C GLU A 140 -26.70 3.18 -6.36
N GLU A 141 -26.54 4.41 -5.93
CA GLU A 141 -25.34 5.21 -6.24
C GLU A 141 -24.11 4.68 -5.52
N ILE A 142 -24.25 4.28 -4.23
CA ILE A 142 -23.18 3.62 -3.48
C ILE A 142 -22.78 2.32 -4.20
N GLY A 143 -23.76 1.51 -4.58
CA GLY A 143 -23.53 0.25 -5.31
C GLY A 143 -22.81 0.46 -6.64
N ARG A 144 -23.16 1.51 -7.38
CA ARG A 144 -22.48 1.89 -8.62
C ARG A 144 -21.01 2.23 -8.35
N ARG A 145 -20.74 3.09 -7.36
CA ARG A 145 -19.38 3.49 -6.99
C ARG A 145 -18.53 2.32 -6.49
N LEU A 146 -19.11 1.42 -5.70
CA LEU A 146 -18.41 0.21 -5.26
C LEU A 146 -17.96 -0.65 -6.44
N ARG A 147 -18.77 -0.80 -7.47
CA ARG A 147 -18.39 -1.50 -8.72
C ARG A 147 -17.29 -0.75 -9.48
N GLU A 148 -17.33 0.56 -9.54
CA GLU A 148 -16.32 1.38 -10.23
C GLU A 148 -14.93 1.30 -9.59
N ILE A 149 -14.86 1.19 -8.26
CA ILE A 149 -13.59 1.10 -7.53
C ILE A 149 -13.11 -0.35 -7.34
N ALA A 150 -13.94 -1.35 -7.63
CA ALA A 150 -13.57 -2.75 -7.53
C ALA A 150 -12.51 -3.11 -8.56
N GLN A 151 -11.51 -3.90 -8.13
CA GLN A 151 -10.52 -4.47 -9.03
C GLN A 151 -11.13 -5.64 -9.80
N THR A 152 -10.51 -6.06 -10.90
CA THR A 152 -11.04 -7.13 -11.77
C THR A 152 -11.39 -8.41 -11.01
N THR A 153 -10.53 -8.85 -10.09
CA THR A 153 -10.78 -10.05 -9.27
C THR A 153 -11.88 -9.86 -8.24
N GLU A 154 -12.05 -8.65 -7.74
CA GLU A 154 -13.10 -8.28 -6.80
C GLU A 154 -14.46 -8.17 -7.51
N SER A 155 -14.48 -7.66 -8.74
CA SER A 155 -15.70 -7.60 -9.58
C SER A 155 -16.25 -9.00 -9.86
N VAL A 156 -15.38 -9.96 -10.20
CA VAL A 156 -15.78 -11.35 -10.37
C VAL A 156 -16.39 -11.93 -9.09
N ALA A 157 -15.77 -11.67 -7.94
CA ALA A 157 -16.27 -12.15 -6.65
C ALA A 157 -17.59 -11.48 -6.23
N LEU A 158 -17.83 -10.23 -6.65
CA LEU A 158 -19.12 -9.55 -6.47
C LEU A 158 -20.22 -10.16 -7.34
N ASP A 159 -19.89 -10.52 -8.57
CA ASP A 159 -20.84 -11.13 -9.52
C ASP A 159 -21.18 -12.59 -9.13
N GLU A 160 -20.26 -13.31 -8.50
CA GLU A 160 -20.48 -14.67 -8.00
C GLU A 160 -21.31 -14.73 -6.70
N ASN A 161 -21.49 -13.59 -6.00
CA ASN A 161 -22.24 -13.52 -4.75
C ASN A 161 -23.33 -12.44 -4.83
N ASP A 162 -24.54 -12.85 -5.08
CA ASP A 162 -25.72 -11.98 -5.26
C ASP A 162 -25.96 -10.97 -4.14
N HIS A 163 -25.49 -11.25 -2.93
CA HIS A 163 -25.67 -10.39 -1.74
C HIS A 163 -24.47 -9.51 -1.43
N ALA A 164 -23.30 -9.81 -1.98
CA ALA A 164 -22.05 -9.12 -1.59
C ALA A 164 -22.12 -7.60 -1.80
N LEU A 165 -22.69 -7.16 -2.90
CA LEU A 165 -22.84 -5.73 -3.19
C LEU A 165 -23.80 -5.03 -2.22
N SER A 166 -24.96 -5.65 -1.95
CA SER A 166 -25.95 -5.09 -1.00
C SER A 166 -25.41 -5.05 0.43
N ASP A 167 -24.65 -6.08 0.82
CA ASP A 167 -23.98 -6.13 2.11
C ASP A 167 -22.93 -5.03 2.23
N ALA A 168 -22.12 -4.80 1.18
CA ALA A 168 -21.13 -3.72 1.15
C ALA A 168 -21.79 -2.33 1.23
N VAL A 169 -22.90 -2.13 0.52
CA VAL A 169 -23.70 -0.89 0.61
C VAL A 169 -24.20 -0.67 2.03
N THR A 170 -24.78 -1.69 2.66
CA THR A 170 -25.29 -1.62 4.03
C THR A 170 -24.17 -1.31 5.04
N LEU A 171 -23.04 -1.97 4.92
CA LEU A 171 -21.87 -1.72 5.78
C LEU A 171 -21.32 -0.29 5.61
N TYR A 172 -21.22 0.17 4.37
CA TYR A 172 -20.78 1.54 4.09
C TYR A 172 -21.76 2.56 4.71
N GLN A 173 -23.06 2.41 4.50
CA GLN A 173 -24.07 3.31 5.05
C GLN A 173 -24.06 3.31 6.59
N SER A 174 -23.86 2.14 7.21
CA SER A 174 -23.79 2.02 8.67
C SER A 174 -22.57 2.69 9.30
N ILE A 175 -21.47 2.87 8.56
CA ILE A 175 -20.29 3.63 8.99
C ILE A 175 -20.47 5.11 8.63
N ALA A 176 -20.68 5.41 7.35
CA ALA A 176 -20.73 6.77 6.82
C ALA A 176 -21.89 7.61 7.35
N GLY A 177 -22.99 6.94 7.77
CA GLY A 177 -24.16 7.59 8.35
C GLY A 177 -24.06 7.91 9.85
N GLN A 178 -22.95 7.55 10.52
CA GLN A 178 -22.75 7.93 11.93
C GLN A 178 -22.40 9.41 12.04
N ASP A 179 -23.09 10.15 12.90
CA ASP A 179 -22.87 11.59 13.09
C ASP A 179 -21.40 11.92 13.38
N GLU A 180 -20.74 11.09 14.16
CA GLU A 180 -19.32 11.26 14.46
C GLU A 180 -18.45 11.14 13.21
N VAL A 181 -18.71 10.17 12.33
CA VAL A 181 -17.98 10.00 11.07
C VAL A 181 -18.20 11.19 10.16
N VAL A 182 -19.43 11.66 10.05
CA VAL A 182 -19.78 12.84 9.27
C VAL A 182 -19.01 14.07 9.77
N GLN A 183 -18.96 14.28 11.09
CA GLN A 183 -18.23 15.40 11.69
C GLN A 183 -16.70 15.28 11.50
N LEU A 184 -16.13 14.10 11.74
CA LEU A 184 -14.71 13.86 11.58
C LEU A 184 -14.26 14.09 10.13
N LEU A 185 -14.98 13.54 9.16
CA LEU A 185 -14.60 13.62 7.75
C LEU A 185 -14.91 14.98 7.09
N GLN A 186 -15.58 15.91 7.81
CA GLN A 186 -15.66 17.31 7.42
C GLN A 186 -14.36 18.08 7.68
N GLN A 187 -13.52 17.57 8.58
CA GLN A 187 -12.22 18.15 8.88
C GLN A 187 -11.17 17.75 7.83
N PRO A 188 -10.01 18.46 7.76
CA PRO A 188 -8.91 18.03 6.92
C PRO A 188 -8.46 16.63 7.30
N CYS A 189 -8.50 15.69 6.36
CA CYS A 189 -8.16 14.29 6.59
C CYS A 189 -7.31 13.71 5.46
N ILE A 190 -6.53 12.67 5.80
CA ILE A 190 -5.73 11.89 4.87
C ILE A 190 -6.07 10.41 5.09
N HIS A 191 -6.45 9.73 4.03
CA HIS A 191 -6.79 8.30 4.06
C HIS A 191 -5.62 7.41 3.66
N GLU A 192 -5.69 6.13 4.08
CA GLU A 192 -4.74 5.07 3.68
C GLU A 192 -3.28 5.49 3.93
N VAL A 193 -2.97 5.94 5.16
CA VAL A 193 -1.65 6.47 5.50
C VAL A 193 -0.69 5.35 5.87
N PRO A 194 0.28 4.99 5.00
CA PRO A 194 1.23 3.94 5.31
C PRO A 194 2.25 4.43 6.33
N PHE A 195 2.64 3.55 7.24
CA PHE A 195 3.73 3.83 8.16
C PHE A 195 4.69 2.66 8.31
N SER A 196 5.89 3.00 8.73
CA SER A 196 6.93 2.03 9.10
C SER A 196 7.81 2.65 10.17
N PHE A 197 7.98 1.98 11.31
CA PHE A 197 8.88 2.44 12.36
C PHE A 197 9.63 1.28 13.02
N PHE A 198 10.75 1.63 13.64
CA PHE A 198 11.62 0.69 14.31
C PHE A 198 11.15 0.44 15.74
N LEU A 199 10.96 -0.83 16.08
CA LEU A 199 10.72 -1.28 17.46
C LEU A 199 12.04 -1.75 18.03
N PRO A 200 12.62 -1.00 19.00
CA PRO A 200 13.81 -1.45 19.71
C PRO A 200 13.45 -2.60 20.66
N GLY A 201 14.41 -3.43 20.99
CA GLY A 201 14.26 -4.55 21.93
C GLY A 201 15.36 -5.57 21.73
N GLU A 202 15.31 -6.67 22.48
CA GLU A 202 16.28 -7.79 22.34
C GLU A 202 16.27 -8.35 20.91
N THR A 203 15.11 -8.41 20.28
CA THR A 203 14.94 -8.74 18.86
C THR A 203 14.36 -7.52 18.14
N PRO A 204 15.22 -6.65 17.59
CA PRO A 204 14.74 -5.45 16.90
C PRO A 204 13.90 -5.81 15.68
N ARG A 205 12.77 -5.12 15.51
CA ARG A 205 11.78 -5.38 14.45
C ARG A 205 11.36 -4.08 13.79
N VAL A 206 10.83 -4.17 12.60
CA VAL A 206 10.17 -3.06 11.92
C VAL A 206 8.66 -3.30 11.93
N MET A 207 7.93 -2.42 12.58
CA MET A 207 6.47 -2.41 12.50
C MET A 207 6.03 -1.67 11.25
N ARG A 208 5.08 -2.25 10.53
CA ARG A 208 4.46 -1.66 9.35
C ARG A 208 2.95 -1.76 9.45
N GLY A 209 2.28 -0.75 8.95
CA GLY A 209 0.83 -0.72 8.89
C GLY A 209 0.33 0.35 7.95
N MET A 210 -0.97 0.46 7.91
CA MET A 210 -1.69 1.50 7.18
C MET A 210 -2.81 2.00 8.10
N VAL A 211 -2.82 3.27 8.39
CA VAL A 211 -3.91 3.93 9.14
C VAL A 211 -5.02 4.25 8.14
N ASP A 212 -6.25 3.87 8.44
CA ASP A 212 -7.38 4.11 7.54
C ASP A 212 -7.60 5.60 7.29
N CYS A 213 -7.58 6.41 8.35
CA CYS A 213 -7.71 7.86 8.22
C CYS A 213 -7.00 8.61 9.36
N LEU A 214 -6.27 9.66 9.01
CA LEU A 214 -5.78 10.69 9.94
C LEU A 214 -6.59 11.96 9.75
N VAL A 215 -7.20 12.45 10.82
CA VAL A 215 -8.05 13.65 10.82
C VAL A 215 -7.40 14.73 11.66
N ARG A 216 -7.24 15.92 11.10
CA ARG A 216 -6.82 17.10 11.86
C ARG A 216 -8.03 17.71 12.55
N GLU A 217 -8.27 17.38 13.84
CA GLU A 217 -9.44 17.89 14.58
C GLU A 217 -9.31 19.39 14.86
N ASP A 218 -8.10 19.85 15.20
CA ASP A 218 -7.77 21.27 15.42
C ASP A 218 -6.25 21.52 15.27
N GLU A 219 -5.76 22.70 15.66
CA GLU A 219 -4.33 23.06 15.59
C GLU A 219 -3.45 22.21 16.50
N THR A 220 -4.03 21.64 17.55
CA THR A 220 -3.31 20.91 18.61
C THR A 220 -3.56 19.42 18.62
N CYS A 221 -4.55 18.91 17.83
CA CYS A 221 -5.01 17.54 17.92
C CYS A 221 -5.15 16.86 16.55
N VAL A 222 -4.67 15.60 16.49
CA VAL A 222 -4.84 14.68 15.38
C VAL A 222 -5.56 13.42 15.88
N ALA A 223 -6.61 13.01 15.18
CA ALA A 223 -7.28 11.75 15.42
C ALA A 223 -6.80 10.68 14.44
N VAL A 224 -6.48 9.49 14.98
CA VAL A 224 -6.27 8.25 14.22
C VAL A 224 -7.60 7.53 14.19
N VAL A 225 -8.17 7.38 13.01
CA VAL A 225 -9.47 6.73 12.81
C VAL A 225 -9.27 5.38 12.14
N GLU A 226 -9.85 4.36 12.71
CA GLU A 226 -9.84 2.99 12.20
C GLU A 226 -11.28 2.52 12.01
N PHE A 227 -11.64 2.12 10.81
CA PHE A 227 -12.97 1.62 10.48
C PHE A 227 -13.01 0.10 10.56
N LYS A 228 -14.09 -0.45 11.14
CA LYS A 228 -14.27 -1.88 11.30
C LYS A 228 -15.64 -2.31 10.77
N THR A 229 -15.63 -3.21 9.80
CA THR A 229 -16.86 -3.81 9.25
C THR A 229 -17.33 -5.04 10.02
N GLY A 230 -16.49 -5.58 10.90
CA GLY A 230 -16.79 -6.73 11.77
C GLY A 230 -17.24 -6.34 13.17
N LYS A 231 -17.48 -7.36 14.00
CA LYS A 231 -17.78 -7.17 15.43
C LYS A 231 -16.52 -6.71 16.19
N PRO A 232 -16.66 -5.91 17.27
CA PRO A 232 -15.56 -5.51 18.13
C PRO A 232 -14.76 -6.70 18.66
N ARG A 233 -13.43 -6.56 18.65
CA ARG A 233 -12.47 -7.53 19.17
C ARG A 233 -11.41 -6.82 20.00
N ASP A 234 -10.80 -7.52 20.95
CA ASP A 234 -9.73 -6.93 21.76
C ASP A 234 -8.50 -6.59 20.92
N GLU A 235 -8.23 -7.37 19.86
CA GLU A 235 -7.14 -7.13 18.91
C GLU A 235 -7.27 -5.78 18.18
N ASP A 236 -8.49 -5.27 17.97
CA ASP A 236 -8.72 -3.98 17.31
C ASP A 236 -8.14 -2.84 18.15
N ARG A 237 -8.25 -2.93 19.49
CA ARG A 237 -7.67 -1.96 20.41
C ARG A 237 -6.13 -2.00 20.40
N VAL A 238 -5.57 -3.20 20.34
CA VAL A 238 -4.11 -3.38 20.26
C VAL A 238 -3.57 -2.83 18.93
N GLN A 239 -4.30 -3.05 17.84
CA GLN A 239 -3.97 -2.49 16.54
C GLN A 239 -4.03 -0.96 16.57
N LEU A 240 -5.10 -0.37 17.13
CA LEU A 240 -5.21 1.08 17.28
C LEU A 240 -4.06 1.67 18.09
N GLU A 241 -3.66 1.02 19.21
CA GLU A 241 -2.53 1.50 20.01
C GLU A 241 -1.22 1.54 19.22
N ALA A 242 -0.97 0.54 18.36
CA ALA A 242 0.19 0.56 17.45
C ALA A 242 0.13 1.75 16.47
N TYR A 243 -1.05 2.08 15.97
CA TYR A 243 -1.26 3.24 15.12
C TYR A 243 -1.08 4.56 15.85
N LEU A 244 -1.57 4.65 17.10
CA LEU A 244 -1.36 5.81 17.95
C LEU A 244 0.12 6.03 18.24
N GLN A 245 0.87 4.95 18.50
CA GLN A 245 2.32 5.03 18.69
C GLN A 245 3.01 5.58 17.44
N ALA A 246 2.65 5.10 16.25
CA ALA A 246 3.18 5.61 15.00
C ALA A 246 2.83 7.09 14.82
N ALA A 247 1.57 7.47 15.03
CA ALA A 247 1.13 8.85 14.88
C ALA A 247 1.82 9.82 15.85
N ARG A 248 2.04 9.42 17.11
CA ARG A 248 2.83 10.23 18.09
C ARG A 248 4.27 10.47 17.65
N MET A 249 4.86 9.54 16.90
CA MET A 249 6.20 9.75 16.34
C MET A 249 6.20 10.75 15.17
N PHE A 250 5.13 10.79 14.38
CA PHE A 250 4.99 11.75 13.28
C PHE A 250 4.56 13.14 13.74
N PHE A 251 3.80 13.21 14.84
CA PHE A 251 3.23 14.43 15.37
C PHE A 251 3.61 14.61 16.85
N PRO A 252 4.91 14.82 17.19
CA PRO A 252 5.38 14.85 18.56
C PRO A 252 4.79 16.03 19.36
N ASP A 253 4.44 17.12 18.69
CA ASP A 253 3.93 18.34 19.32
C ASP A 253 2.39 18.40 19.38
N LEU A 254 1.70 17.35 18.91
CA LEU A 254 0.26 17.31 18.87
C LEU A 254 -0.31 16.26 19.82
N GLN A 255 -1.50 16.52 20.33
CA GLN A 255 -2.29 15.49 20.97
C GLN A 255 -2.75 14.48 19.92
N VAL A 256 -2.53 13.18 20.17
CA VAL A 256 -2.97 12.11 19.29
C VAL A 256 -4.06 11.32 19.99
N ARG A 257 -5.25 11.24 19.38
CA ARG A 257 -6.42 10.51 19.85
C ARG A 257 -6.74 9.35 18.93
N GLY A 258 -7.35 8.30 19.47
CA GLY A 258 -7.77 7.13 18.70
C GLY A 258 -9.30 7.03 18.61
N ARG A 259 -9.79 6.61 17.44
CA ARG A 259 -11.20 6.35 17.19
C ARG A 259 -11.34 4.97 16.53
N LEU A 260 -12.11 4.08 17.16
CA LEU A 260 -12.54 2.81 16.56
C LEU A 260 -14.01 2.94 16.18
N ILE A 261 -14.29 2.88 14.90
CA ILE A 261 -15.62 3.05 14.34
C ILE A 261 -16.08 1.73 13.75
N TYR A 262 -17.12 1.17 14.34
CA TYR A 262 -17.70 -0.10 13.92
C TYR A 262 -18.97 0.09 13.11
N ALA A 263 -19.18 -0.74 12.09
CA ALA A 263 -20.44 -0.79 11.39
C ALA A 263 -21.58 -1.13 12.36
N GLY A 264 -22.63 -0.29 12.38
CA GLY A 264 -23.84 -0.51 13.20
C GLY A 264 -23.68 -0.27 14.70
N GLN A 265 -22.59 0.32 15.17
CA GLN A 265 -22.39 0.69 16.58
C GLN A 265 -21.91 2.14 16.69
N PRO A 266 -22.24 2.85 17.78
CA PRO A 266 -21.66 4.15 18.05
C PRO A 266 -20.14 4.00 18.24
N ALA A 267 -19.41 5.01 17.79
CA ALA A 267 -17.96 5.03 17.91
C ALA A 267 -17.49 5.01 19.37
N SER A 268 -16.39 4.32 19.65
CA SER A 268 -15.76 4.30 20.97
C SER A 268 -14.48 5.13 20.96
N GLU A 269 -14.41 6.11 21.85
CA GLU A 269 -13.23 6.96 22.08
C GLU A 269 -12.21 6.26 22.98
N LYS A 270 -10.90 6.46 22.72
CA LYS A 270 -9.80 6.01 23.58
C LYS A 270 -8.81 7.14 23.83
#